data_31ba3a85066e62b56aa27c1fa273a565
#
_entry.id   31ba3a85066e62b56aa27c1fa273a565
#
_cell.length_a   1.000
_cell.length_b   1.000
_cell.length_c   1.000
_cell.angle_alpha   90.00
_cell.angle_beta   90.00
_cell.angle_gamma   90.00
#
_symmetry.space_group_name_H-M   'P 1'
#
loop_
_entity.id
_entity.type
_entity.pdbx_description
1 polymer ?
#
loop_
_entity_poly.entity_id
_entity_poly.type
_entity_poly.pdbx_seq_one_letter_code
_entity_poly.pdbx_strand_id
1 'polypeptide(L)'
;NSLYIIDDQGRLVERYDKMFLVGAHKGITNDLRHYSPGSHFCVFEIRGVRCGAQICHDFRYGELYREYKKRGVELMFHSFHNARMSAARLRRLNIWGIVVPASMQSYAANNYMWISTNNSSTPPCAWGSFIARPDGVVTGKLKNARPGVLVTTIDTRASYFDASEHWRDRAIRGVYHSGTLVRDDRSSRRKAF
;
A
#
# COMPACT_ATOMS: atom_id res chain seq x y z
N ASN A 1 -16.46 0.29 -7.59
CA ASN A 1 -15.77 0.59 -6.33
C ASN A 1 -14.61 1.52 -6.62
N SER A 2 -14.88 2.84 -6.47
CA SER A 2 -14.01 3.88 -7.00
C SER A 2 -13.62 4.91 -5.94
N LEU A 3 -12.43 5.52 -6.10
CA LEU A 3 -11.95 6.66 -5.36
C LEU A 3 -11.76 7.81 -6.35
N TYR A 4 -12.32 8.96 -6.04
CA TYR A 4 -12.25 10.16 -6.87
C TYR A 4 -11.25 11.14 -6.26
N ILE A 5 -10.38 11.69 -7.09
CA ILE A 5 -9.45 12.75 -6.74
C ILE A 5 -10.06 14.07 -7.24
N ILE A 6 -10.38 14.96 -6.32
CA ILE A 6 -11.01 16.23 -6.58
C ILE A 6 -10.09 17.33 -6.08
N ASP A 7 -9.81 18.35 -6.91
CA ASP A 7 -8.94 19.47 -6.55
C ASP A 7 -9.64 20.50 -5.65
N ASP A 8 -8.92 21.52 -5.23
CA ASP A 8 -9.42 22.60 -4.38
C ASP A 8 -10.42 23.55 -5.08
N GLN A 9 -10.62 23.36 -6.39
CA GLN A 9 -11.65 24.05 -7.18
C GLN A 9 -12.89 23.17 -7.44
N GLY A 10 -12.92 21.95 -6.86
CA GLY A 10 -14.02 21.01 -7.02
C GLY A 10 -14.01 20.24 -8.35
N ARG A 11 -12.92 20.27 -9.11
CA ARG A 11 -12.81 19.57 -10.39
C ARG A 11 -12.30 18.15 -10.18
N LEU A 12 -12.87 17.18 -10.89
CA LEU A 12 -12.37 15.82 -10.95
C LEU A 12 -11.01 15.79 -11.68
N VAL A 13 -9.95 15.43 -10.95
CA VAL A 13 -8.58 15.33 -11.49
C VAL A 13 -8.30 13.93 -11.98
N GLU A 14 -8.69 12.91 -11.18
CA GLU A 14 -8.41 11.51 -11.50
C GLU A 14 -9.42 10.60 -10.77
N ARG A 15 -9.55 9.35 -11.24
CA ARG A 15 -10.37 8.31 -10.62
C ARG A 15 -9.59 7.00 -10.56
N TYR A 16 -9.58 6.39 -9.39
CA TYR A 16 -9.11 5.01 -9.22
C TYR A 16 -10.30 4.06 -9.15
N ASP A 17 -10.33 3.06 -10.00
CA ASP A 17 -11.23 1.93 -9.90
C ASP A 17 -10.47 0.74 -9.31
N LYS A 18 -10.98 0.16 -8.23
CA LYS A 18 -10.34 -0.95 -7.51
C LYS A 18 -10.01 -2.10 -8.44
N MET A 19 -8.74 -2.51 -8.51
CA MET A 19 -8.25 -3.52 -9.45
C MET A 19 -8.55 -4.94 -8.95
N PHE A 20 -8.25 -5.23 -7.68
CA PHE A 20 -8.45 -6.55 -7.09
C PHE A 20 -9.67 -6.55 -6.17
N LEU A 21 -10.78 -6.98 -6.71
CA LEU A 21 -12.04 -7.13 -5.97
C LEU A 21 -11.96 -8.33 -5.04
N VAL A 22 -12.71 -8.28 -3.93
CA VAL A 22 -12.77 -9.42 -3.01
C VAL A 22 -13.52 -10.56 -3.69
N GLY A 23 -12.81 -11.68 -3.92
CA GLY A 23 -13.37 -12.85 -4.60
C GLY A 23 -14.33 -13.67 -3.74
N ALA A 24 -15.01 -14.63 -4.37
CA ALA A 24 -15.87 -15.59 -3.70
C ALA A 24 -15.03 -16.55 -2.84
N HIS A 25 -15.12 -16.40 -1.53
CA HIS A 25 -14.62 -17.37 -0.56
C HIS A 25 -15.75 -17.70 0.41
N LYS A 26 -15.76 -18.91 1.00
CA LYS A 26 -16.84 -19.30 1.94
C LYS A 26 -17.02 -18.20 3.00
N GLY A 27 -18.20 -17.56 3.03
CA GLY A 27 -18.58 -16.51 3.98
C GLY A 27 -18.02 -15.13 3.72
N ILE A 28 -17.43 -14.86 2.54
CA ILE A 28 -16.97 -13.53 2.13
C ILE A 28 -17.82 -13.06 0.94
N THR A 29 -18.15 -11.77 0.94
CA THR A 29 -18.89 -11.13 -0.16
C THR A 29 -18.09 -11.25 -1.46
N ASN A 30 -18.75 -11.67 -2.52
CA ASN A 30 -18.16 -11.67 -3.85
C ASN A 30 -18.41 -10.31 -4.52
N ASP A 31 -17.40 -9.44 -4.44
CA ASP A 31 -17.49 -8.09 -5.03
C ASP A 31 -17.79 -8.11 -6.54
N LEU A 32 -17.35 -9.17 -7.26
CA LEU A 32 -17.58 -9.34 -8.69
C LEU A 32 -19.06 -9.48 -9.10
N ARG A 33 -19.96 -9.74 -8.13
CA ARG A 33 -21.40 -9.73 -8.38
C ARG A 33 -21.97 -8.31 -8.53
N HIS A 34 -21.24 -7.31 -8.06
CA HIS A 34 -21.74 -5.93 -7.94
C HIS A 34 -20.85 -4.90 -8.63
N TYR A 35 -19.57 -5.21 -8.83
CA TYR A 35 -18.56 -4.28 -9.33
C TYR A 35 -17.71 -4.92 -10.44
N SER A 36 -17.31 -4.11 -11.40
CA SER A 36 -16.27 -4.47 -12.37
C SER A 36 -14.89 -4.05 -11.83
N PRO A 37 -13.82 -4.83 -12.09
CA PRO A 37 -12.47 -4.44 -11.74
C PRO A 37 -11.98 -3.27 -12.58
N GLY A 38 -11.15 -2.41 -11.98
CA GLY A 38 -10.36 -1.42 -12.70
C GLY A 38 -9.15 -2.03 -13.41
N SER A 39 -8.51 -1.25 -14.28
CA SER A 39 -7.35 -1.70 -15.06
C SER A 39 -6.26 -0.64 -15.23
N HIS A 40 -6.36 0.50 -14.56
CA HIS A 40 -5.38 1.58 -14.68
C HIS A 40 -4.82 2.05 -13.32
N PHE A 41 -3.61 2.55 -13.35
CA PHE A 41 -2.95 3.15 -12.18
C PHE A 41 -3.34 4.61 -12.07
N CYS A 42 -4.00 4.99 -10.98
CA CYS A 42 -4.34 6.36 -10.67
C CYS A 42 -3.09 7.09 -10.17
N VAL A 43 -2.56 8.01 -10.97
CA VAL A 43 -1.41 8.84 -10.63
C VAL A 43 -1.78 10.31 -10.82
N PHE A 44 -1.55 11.12 -9.81
CA PHE A 44 -1.85 12.55 -9.81
C PHE A 44 -0.79 13.33 -9.04
N GLU A 45 -0.87 14.64 -9.02
CA GLU A 45 0.11 15.48 -8.35
C GLU A 45 -0.56 16.42 -7.35
N ILE A 46 0.07 16.56 -6.18
CA ILE A 46 -0.31 17.54 -5.16
C ILE A 46 0.93 18.39 -4.84
N ARG A 47 0.93 19.65 -5.25
CA ARG A 47 2.02 20.61 -4.97
C ARG A 47 3.41 20.06 -5.30
N GLY A 48 3.55 19.43 -6.45
CA GLY A 48 4.81 18.85 -6.92
C GLY A 48 5.12 17.46 -6.37
N VAL A 49 4.29 16.90 -5.47
CA VAL A 49 4.44 15.53 -4.96
C VAL A 49 3.62 14.58 -5.83
N ARG A 50 4.26 13.57 -6.39
CA ARG A 50 3.60 12.56 -7.21
C ARG A 50 2.92 11.53 -6.35
N CYS A 51 1.60 11.44 -6.48
CA CYS A 51 0.71 10.65 -5.63
C CYS A 51 0.07 9.50 -6.38
N GLY A 52 -0.29 8.44 -5.64
CA GLY A 52 -1.08 7.33 -6.14
C GLY A 52 -2.22 6.96 -5.20
N ALA A 53 -3.19 6.19 -5.69
CA ALA A 53 -4.34 5.76 -4.88
C ALA A 53 -4.66 4.28 -5.07
N GLN A 54 -5.10 3.61 -3.99
CA GLN A 54 -5.54 2.21 -3.97
C GLN A 54 -6.70 2.01 -2.98
N ILE A 55 -7.41 0.89 -3.14
CA ILE A 55 -8.56 0.57 -2.29
C ILE A 55 -8.44 -0.83 -1.69
N CYS A 56 -8.39 -0.88 -0.35
CA CYS A 56 -8.64 -2.05 0.50
C CYS A 56 -7.87 -3.31 0.06
N HIS A 57 -8.53 -4.27 -0.58
CA HIS A 57 -7.97 -5.58 -0.94
C HIS A 57 -6.74 -5.52 -1.85
N ASP A 58 -6.55 -4.44 -2.59
CA ASP A 58 -5.35 -4.19 -3.42
C ASP A 58 -4.05 -4.30 -2.61
N PHE A 59 -4.10 -4.06 -1.28
CA PHE A 59 -2.93 -4.18 -0.42
C PHE A 59 -2.30 -5.58 -0.39
N ARG A 60 -3.03 -6.61 -0.79
CA ARG A 60 -2.51 -7.98 -0.85
C ARG A 60 -1.47 -8.18 -1.93
N TYR A 61 -1.42 -7.28 -2.89
CA TYR A 61 -0.61 -7.39 -4.09
C TYR A 61 0.51 -6.34 -4.06
N GLY A 62 1.65 -6.72 -3.49
CA GLY A 62 2.84 -5.85 -3.37
C GLY A 62 3.36 -5.35 -4.71
N GLU A 63 3.07 -6.09 -5.77
CA GLU A 63 3.36 -5.74 -7.16
C GLU A 63 2.77 -4.37 -7.54
N LEU A 64 1.57 -4.04 -7.06
CA LEU A 64 0.94 -2.75 -7.34
C LEU A 64 1.77 -1.59 -6.78
N TYR A 65 2.31 -1.73 -5.56
CA TYR A 65 3.16 -0.68 -4.97
C TYR A 65 4.46 -0.51 -5.76
N ARG A 66 5.02 -1.62 -6.25
CA ARG A 66 6.20 -1.60 -7.12
C ARG A 66 5.90 -0.90 -8.44
N GLU A 67 4.73 -1.14 -9.02
CA GLU A 67 4.28 -0.46 -10.23
C GLU A 67 4.02 1.04 -10.03
N TYR A 68 3.48 1.45 -8.87
CA TYR A 68 3.37 2.87 -8.52
C TYR A 68 4.76 3.51 -8.35
N LYS A 69 5.72 2.80 -7.72
CA LYS A 69 7.11 3.29 -7.60
C LYS A 69 7.77 3.48 -8.96
N LYS A 70 7.57 2.56 -9.91
CA LYS A 70 8.04 2.71 -11.31
C LYS A 70 7.50 3.97 -11.98
N ARG A 71 6.32 4.41 -11.59
CA ARG A 71 5.67 5.64 -12.08
C ARG A 71 6.08 6.89 -11.32
N GLY A 72 7.08 6.79 -10.44
CA GLY A 72 7.62 7.91 -9.66
C GLY A 72 6.75 8.36 -8.49
N VAL A 73 5.80 7.54 -8.04
CA VAL A 73 4.94 7.87 -6.89
C VAL A 73 5.78 7.93 -5.61
N GLU A 74 5.61 9.02 -4.86
CA GLU A 74 6.26 9.31 -3.58
C GLU A 74 5.29 9.21 -2.40
N LEU A 75 3.99 9.40 -2.65
CA LEU A 75 2.93 9.33 -1.65
C LEU A 75 1.76 8.48 -2.14
N MET A 76 1.45 7.41 -1.41
CA MET A 76 0.29 6.56 -1.65
C MET A 76 -0.85 6.86 -0.69
N PHE A 77 -2.06 7.01 -1.23
CA PHE A 77 -3.30 7.02 -0.47
C PHE A 77 -3.97 5.65 -0.57
N HIS A 78 -4.09 4.96 0.55
CA HIS A 78 -4.73 3.65 0.57
C HIS A 78 -5.94 3.66 1.50
N SER A 79 -7.13 3.55 0.92
CA SER A 79 -8.40 3.63 1.63
C SER A 79 -8.95 2.23 1.93
N PHE A 80 -9.35 2.01 3.19
CA PHE A 80 -9.92 0.75 3.66
C PHE A 80 -11.32 0.95 4.25
N HIS A 81 -12.10 -0.10 4.16
CA HIS A 81 -13.34 -0.25 4.93
C HIS A 81 -13.30 -1.55 5.74
N ASN A 82 -12.41 -1.61 6.74
CA ASN A 82 -12.35 -2.74 7.67
C ASN A 82 -13.15 -2.39 8.92
N ALA A 83 -14.46 -2.56 8.83
CA ALA A 83 -15.44 -2.18 9.83
C ALA A 83 -16.50 -3.27 10.04
N ARG A 84 -17.28 -3.16 11.11
CA ARG A 84 -18.35 -4.10 11.49
C ARG A 84 -17.92 -5.55 11.52
N MET A 85 -16.69 -5.78 11.97
CA MET A 85 -16.11 -7.11 12.07
C MET A 85 -16.70 -7.90 13.24
N SER A 86 -16.59 -9.23 13.20
CA SER A 86 -16.96 -10.06 14.35
C SER A 86 -16.08 -9.75 15.56
N ALA A 87 -16.67 -9.21 16.63
CA ALA A 87 -15.96 -8.93 17.87
C ALA A 87 -15.31 -10.18 18.49
N ALA A 88 -15.97 -11.34 18.38
CA ALA A 88 -15.43 -12.62 18.84
C ALA A 88 -14.17 -13.01 18.04
N ARG A 89 -14.20 -12.85 16.71
CA ARG A 89 -13.04 -13.10 15.84
C ARG A 89 -11.88 -12.18 16.19
N LEU A 90 -12.13 -10.88 16.39
CA LEU A 90 -11.08 -9.92 16.75
C LEU A 90 -10.45 -10.22 18.11
N ARG A 91 -11.24 -10.66 19.10
CA ARG A 91 -10.71 -11.10 20.42
C ARG A 91 -9.87 -12.36 20.34
N ARG A 92 -10.23 -13.31 19.48
CA ARG A 92 -9.47 -14.56 19.29
C ARG A 92 -8.15 -14.31 18.58
N LEU A 93 -8.18 -13.63 17.45
CA LEU A 93 -7.00 -13.28 16.67
C LEU A 93 -7.33 -12.12 15.73
N ASN A 94 -6.78 -10.95 16.00
CA ASN A 94 -6.91 -9.80 15.11
C ASN A 94 -5.87 -9.85 13.98
N ILE A 95 -6.00 -10.82 13.08
CA ILE A 95 -5.06 -11.01 11.97
C ILE A 95 -4.94 -9.78 11.07
N TRP A 96 -6.05 -9.06 10.84
CA TRP A 96 -6.04 -7.86 10.01
C TRP A 96 -5.31 -6.69 10.66
N GLY A 97 -5.42 -6.56 11.99
CA GLY A 97 -4.70 -5.55 12.77
C GLY A 97 -3.20 -5.81 12.84
N ILE A 98 -2.76 -7.03 12.54
CA ILE A 98 -1.34 -7.41 12.42
C ILE A 98 -0.88 -7.23 10.97
N VAL A 99 -1.55 -7.90 10.02
CA VAL A 99 -1.07 -8.03 8.64
C VAL A 99 -1.15 -6.71 7.88
N VAL A 100 -2.22 -5.92 8.02
CA VAL A 100 -2.34 -4.68 7.25
C VAL A 100 -1.29 -3.64 7.64
N PRO A 101 -1.10 -3.30 8.94
CA PRO A 101 -0.05 -2.36 9.32
C PRO A 101 1.36 -2.84 8.93
N ALA A 102 1.66 -4.14 9.09
CA ALA A 102 2.95 -4.70 8.72
C ALA A 102 3.20 -4.61 7.20
N SER A 103 2.18 -4.91 6.37
CA SER A 103 2.28 -4.79 4.92
C SER A 103 2.53 -3.34 4.50
N MET A 104 1.77 -2.38 5.05
CA MET A 104 1.91 -0.97 4.70
C MET A 104 3.29 -0.43 5.07
N GLN A 105 3.82 -0.77 6.25
CA GLN A 105 5.16 -0.40 6.67
C GLN A 105 6.22 -1.02 5.75
N SER A 106 6.08 -2.30 5.41
CA SER A 106 6.98 -2.99 4.50
C SER A 106 6.96 -2.37 3.09
N TYR A 107 5.77 -2.06 2.56
CA TYR A 107 5.67 -1.42 1.24
C TYR A 107 6.23 -0.01 1.23
N ALA A 108 6.03 0.76 2.31
CA ALA A 108 6.65 2.07 2.47
C ALA A 108 8.17 1.97 2.42
N ALA A 109 8.78 1.09 3.22
CA ALA A 109 10.22 0.91 3.30
C ALA A 109 10.82 0.36 2.00
N ASN A 110 10.25 -0.72 1.45
CA ASN A 110 10.80 -1.39 0.27
C ASN A 110 10.67 -0.59 -1.03
N ASN A 111 9.73 0.36 -1.08
CA ASN A 111 9.54 1.24 -2.22
C ASN A 111 10.00 2.68 -1.96
N TYR A 112 10.46 2.98 -0.75
CA TYR A 112 10.86 4.32 -0.32
C TYR A 112 9.78 5.36 -0.70
N MET A 113 8.61 5.22 -0.09
CA MET A 113 7.46 6.11 -0.32
C MET A 113 6.65 6.30 0.95
N TRP A 114 5.99 7.43 1.07
CA TRP A 114 4.98 7.67 2.10
C TRP A 114 3.71 6.85 1.81
N ILE A 115 3.08 6.30 2.84
CA ILE A 115 1.78 5.64 2.71
C ILE A 115 0.81 6.18 3.75
N SER A 116 -0.25 6.83 3.29
CA SER A 116 -1.40 7.24 4.11
C SER A 116 -2.44 6.14 4.08
N THR A 117 -2.70 5.53 5.23
CA THR A 117 -3.63 4.40 5.39
C THR A 117 -4.87 4.86 6.13
N ASN A 118 -5.98 4.96 5.43
CA ASN A 118 -7.26 5.39 5.99
C ASN A 118 -8.19 4.20 6.21
N ASN A 119 -8.82 4.10 7.38
CA ASN A 119 -9.78 3.06 7.70
C ASN A 119 -11.06 3.65 8.30
N SER A 120 -12.15 2.90 8.18
CA SER A 120 -13.40 3.23 8.86
C SER A 120 -13.22 3.23 10.39
N SER A 121 -13.87 4.16 11.05
CA SER A 121 -13.96 4.20 12.52
C SER A 121 -15.15 3.43 13.08
N THR A 122 -16.01 2.84 12.25
CA THR A 122 -17.22 2.10 12.67
C THR A 122 -16.83 0.80 13.37
N PRO A 123 -17.13 0.66 14.67
CA PRO A 123 -16.77 -0.53 15.43
C PRO A 123 -17.64 -1.77 15.08
N PRO A 124 -17.12 -2.97 15.33
CA PRO A 124 -15.73 -3.30 15.61
C PRO A 124 -14.87 -3.21 14.35
N CYS A 125 -13.68 -2.60 14.44
CA CYS A 125 -12.71 -2.57 13.36
C CYS A 125 -11.33 -3.03 13.85
N ALA A 126 -10.47 -3.46 12.93
CA ALA A 126 -9.24 -4.16 13.29
C ALA A 126 -8.06 -3.23 13.61
N TRP A 127 -8.00 -2.05 13.00
CA TRP A 127 -6.95 -1.04 13.23
C TRP A 127 -7.47 0.38 12.99
N GLY A 128 -6.79 1.38 13.59
CA GLY A 128 -7.00 2.80 13.32
C GLY A 128 -6.13 3.29 12.15
N SER A 129 -6.58 4.34 11.46
CA SER A 129 -5.83 4.99 10.38
C SER A 129 -4.45 5.43 10.84
N PHE A 130 -3.45 5.36 9.96
CA PHE A 130 -2.07 5.75 10.26
C PHE A 130 -1.35 6.20 8.99
N ILE A 131 -0.17 6.80 9.17
CA ILE A 131 0.74 7.14 8.10
C ILE A 131 2.12 6.54 8.36
N ALA A 132 2.71 5.95 7.31
CA ALA A 132 4.07 5.40 7.33
C ALA A 132 5.01 6.23 6.46
N ARG A 133 6.21 6.52 6.98
CA ARG A 133 7.32 7.18 6.29
C ARG A 133 8.01 6.24 5.29
N PRO A 134 8.89 6.79 4.41
CA PRO A 134 9.68 5.99 3.46
C PRO A 134 10.58 4.91 4.08
N ASP A 135 10.91 4.99 5.36
CA ASP A 135 11.64 3.97 6.12
C ASP A 135 10.73 2.94 6.83
N GLY A 136 9.41 3.01 6.61
CA GLY A 136 8.42 2.14 7.24
C GLY A 136 7.99 2.55 8.65
N VAL A 137 8.55 3.63 9.21
CA VAL A 137 8.18 4.11 10.55
C VAL A 137 6.80 4.76 10.51
N VAL A 138 5.92 4.34 11.42
CA VAL A 138 4.60 4.97 11.61
C VAL A 138 4.78 6.27 12.40
N THR A 139 4.52 7.41 11.77
CA THR A 139 4.69 8.75 12.37
C THR A 139 3.45 9.25 13.08
N GLY A 140 2.28 8.67 12.81
CA GLY A 140 1.03 9.02 13.45
C GLY A 140 -0.01 7.93 13.26
N LYS A 141 -0.85 7.73 14.29
CA LYS A 141 -1.89 6.71 14.29
C LYS A 141 -3.11 7.17 15.08
N LEU A 142 -4.30 6.99 14.53
CA LEU A 142 -5.56 7.20 15.23
C LEU A 142 -5.91 6.00 16.10
N LYS A 143 -6.67 6.25 17.17
CA LYS A 143 -7.24 5.18 17.99
C LYS A 143 -8.20 4.33 17.17
N ASN A 144 -8.11 3.02 17.35
CA ASN A 144 -9.01 2.07 16.69
C ASN A 144 -10.46 2.32 17.13
N ALA A 145 -11.40 2.17 16.20
CA ALA A 145 -12.84 2.33 16.41
C ALA A 145 -13.25 3.72 16.97
N ARG A 146 -12.48 4.76 16.66
CA ARG A 146 -12.81 6.14 17.01
C ARG A 146 -12.59 7.06 15.81
N PRO A 147 -13.54 7.97 15.51
CA PRO A 147 -13.33 9.00 14.51
C PRO A 147 -12.23 9.95 14.97
N GLY A 148 -11.50 10.52 14.02
CA GLY A 148 -10.42 11.48 14.30
C GLY A 148 -9.78 12.00 13.03
N VAL A 149 -8.95 13.03 13.21
CA VAL A 149 -8.13 13.61 12.16
C VAL A 149 -6.66 13.44 12.54
N LEU A 150 -5.85 13.00 11.59
CA LEU A 150 -4.41 12.95 11.71
C LEU A 150 -3.81 13.94 10.72
N VAL A 151 -3.05 14.91 11.26
CA VAL A 151 -2.32 15.87 10.45
C VAL A 151 -0.83 15.55 10.53
N THR A 152 -0.17 15.52 9.38
CA THR A 152 1.27 15.31 9.29
C THR A 152 1.86 16.13 8.16
N THR A 153 3.17 16.39 8.25
CA THR A 153 3.92 17.01 7.17
C THR A 153 4.61 15.93 6.35
N ILE A 154 4.43 15.97 5.04
CA ILE A 154 5.15 15.15 4.07
C ILE A 154 6.33 16.00 3.56
N ASP A 155 7.54 15.65 3.96
CA ASP A 155 8.75 16.27 3.42
C ASP A 155 9.46 15.26 2.50
N THR A 156 9.31 15.48 1.20
CA THR A 156 9.93 14.63 0.16
C THR A 156 11.42 14.91 -0.04
N ARG A 157 11.95 15.99 0.56
CA ARG A 157 13.38 16.32 0.55
C ARG A 157 14.13 15.76 1.75
N ALA A 158 13.41 15.34 2.79
CA ALA A 158 14.03 14.69 3.94
C ALA A 158 14.59 13.33 3.56
N SER A 159 15.81 13.06 4.01
CA SER A 159 16.44 11.75 3.87
C SER A 159 16.00 10.84 5.03
N TYR A 160 15.57 9.64 4.71
CA TYR A 160 15.23 8.59 5.64
C TYR A 160 16.14 7.38 5.42
N PHE A 161 16.20 6.47 6.40
CA PHE A 161 16.94 5.23 6.24
C PHE A 161 16.36 4.41 5.08
N ASP A 162 17.23 4.01 4.13
CA ASP A 162 16.84 3.27 2.94
C ASP A 162 17.79 2.08 2.71
N ALA A 163 17.45 0.94 3.29
CA ALA A 163 18.23 -0.29 3.10
C ALA A 163 18.19 -0.83 1.65
N SER A 164 17.26 -0.37 0.84
CA SER A 164 17.05 -0.85 -0.54
C SER A 164 17.69 0.06 -1.59
N GLU A 165 18.26 1.21 -1.21
CA GLU A 165 18.72 2.27 -2.11
C GLU A 165 19.63 1.74 -3.24
N HIS A 166 20.62 0.94 -2.89
CA HIS A 166 21.64 0.47 -3.83
C HIS A 166 21.11 -0.44 -4.95
N TRP A 167 20.04 -1.21 -4.66
CA TRP A 167 19.60 -2.27 -5.57
C TRP A 167 18.13 -2.18 -5.97
N ARG A 168 17.36 -1.29 -5.36
CA ARG A 168 15.92 -1.11 -5.64
C ARG A 168 15.67 -0.87 -7.12
N ASP A 169 16.37 0.07 -7.73
CA ASP A 169 16.17 0.42 -9.15
C ASP A 169 16.57 -0.71 -10.11
N ARG A 170 17.57 -1.51 -9.74
CA ARG A 170 17.91 -2.72 -10.51
C ARG A 170 16.77 -3.74 -10.44
N ALA A 171 16.28 -4.01 -9.23
CA ALA A 171 15.13 -4.92 -9.03
C ALA A 171 13.86 -4.43 -9.73
N ILE A 172 13.62 -3.11 -9.71
CA ILE A 172 12.52 -2.48 -10.46
C ILE A 172 12.63 -2.75 -11.97
N ARG A 173 13.84 -2.72 -12.53
CA ARG A 173 14.11 -3.02 -13.94
C ARG A 173 14.20 -4.51 -14.28
N GLY A 174 13.92 -5.40 -13.32
CA GLY A 174 13.95 -6.85 -13.52
C GLY A 174 15.34 -7.48 -13.40
N VAL A 175 16.33 -6.77 -12.84
CA VAL A 175 17.67 -7.30 -12.58
C VAL A 175 17.74 -7.77 -11.12
N TYR A 176 17.65 -9.08 -10.90
CA TYR A 176 17.50 -9.68 -9.57
C TYR A 176 18.82 -10.21 -9.00
N HIS A 177 19.89 -9.42 -9.12
CA HIS A 177 21.18 -9.70 -8.48
C HIS A 177 21.91 -8.40 -8.19
N SER A 178 22.81 -8.43 -7.20
CA SER A 178 23.75 -7.36 -6.91
C SER A 178 25.02 -7.53 -7.78
N GLY A 179 25.67 -6.40 -8.11
CA GLY A 179 26.95 -6.41 -8.82
C GLY A 179 26.90 -7.03 -10.22
N THR A 180 28.03 -7.63 -10.64
CA THR A 180 28.21 -8.32 -11.92
C THR A 180 28.16 -9.82 -11.69
N LEU A 181 27.41 -10.54 -12.54
CA LEU A 181 27.39 -12.00 -12.51
C LEU A 181 28.77 -12.53 -12.97
N VAL A 182 29.35 -13.37 -12.15
CA VAL A 182 30.60 -14.10 -12.49
C VAL A 182 30.18 -15.45 -13.09
N ARG A 183 30.84 -15.83 -14.18
CA ARG A 183 30.68 -17.16 -14.78
C ARG A 183 31.33 -18.17 -13.88
N ASP A 184 30.55 -19.00 -13.20
CA ASP A 184 31.01 -20.03 -12.28
C ASP A 184 30.18 -21.29 -12.51
N ASP A 185 30.82 -22.41 -12.84
CA ASP A 185 30.18 -23.68 -13.10
C ASP A 185 29.37 -24.18 -11.91
N ARG A 186 29.78 -23.85 -10.68
CA ARG A 186 29.04 -24.15 -9.46
C ARG A 186 27.71 -23.42 -9.39
N SER A 187 27.68 -22.15 -9.85
CA SER A 187 26.43 -21.37 -9.94
C SER A 187 25.48 -21.94 -10.99
N SER A 188 26.02 -22.53 -12.06
CA SER A 188 25.23 -23.14 -13.14
C SER A 188 24.72 -24.54 -12.76
N ARG A 189 25.48 -25.28 -11.95
CA ARG A 189 25.15 -26.64 -11.48
C ARG A 189 24.49 -26.61 -10.10
N ARG A 190 23.29 -26.08 -10.01
CA ARG A 190 22.55 -25.88 -8.74
C ARG A 190 22.31 -27.13 -7.90
N LYS A 191 22.62 -28.33 -8.40
CA LYS A 191 22.49 -29.62 -7.72
C LYS A 191 23.84 -30.27 -7.38
N ALA A 192 24.96 -29.57 -7.64
CA ALA A 192 26.31 -30.02 -7.26
C ALA A 192 26.78 -29.22 -6.04
N PHE A 193 27.26 -29.92 -5.02
CA PHE A 193 27.97 -29.36 -3.86
C PHE A 193 29.46 -29.28 -4.13
#